data_f2100e9d8ad1bc549811f0232c24ff47
#
_entry.id   f2100e9d8ad1bc549811f0232c24ff47
#
_cell.length_a   1.000
_cell.length_b   1.000
_cell.length_c   1.000
_cell.angle_alpha   90.00
_cell.angle_beta   90.00
_cell.angle_gamma   90.00
#
_symmetry.space_group_name_H-M   'P 1'
#
loop_
_entity.id
_entity.type
_entity.pdbx_description
1 polymer ?
#
loop_
_entity_poly.entity_id
_entity_poly.type
_entity_poly.pdbx_seq_one_letter_code
_entity_poly.pdbx_strand_id
1 'polypeptide(L)'
;MHTKTVAKPATSKVNGVDTGIADLFYLSDGKHFGSMREVLDFYHKEVEKSFGEFSSLRNKKRKIRHFLRKHKNLPDDVRRSLIKKMDKLNRMIQKANAPYRKKRHYYQMLDKEIKDAVLSYVSSLDKETITVLELLDIREFNKSRRVNGMFSCFARGKAQQKLMQTLNWKGFDFVEVVPDYTSQVCPECSNLDKANRNGKSFLCTCCGYKGDADHTAGINIKARYLDKNLSKICEDNKYNHKVLQSKLSGYYSRKNELYKQQHPEKFVKKQNSEEQAASAT
;
A
#
# COMPACT_ATOMS: atom_id res chain seq x y z
N MET A 1 20.52 -10.93 1.41
CA MET A 1 19.74 -12.19 1.39
C MET A 1 19.68 -12.65 -0.06
N HIS A 2 20.20 -13.85 -0.35
CA HIS A 2 20.20 -14.40 -1.69
C HIS A 2 18.81 -14.93 -2.00
N THR A 3 18.12 -14.34 -2.98
CA THR A 3 16.95 -14.95 -3.60
C THR A 3 17.39 -16.21 -4.30
N LYS A 4 17.07 -17.39 -3.75
CA LYS A 4 17.19 -18.65 -4.46
C LYS A 4 16.29 -18.59 -5.68
N THR A 5 16.87 -18.71 -6.87
CA THR A 5 16.11 -18.98 -8.09
C THR A 5 15.57 -20.40 -7.97
N VAL A 6 14.32 -20.54 -7.54
CA VAL A 6 13.69 -21.84 -7.40
C VAL A 6 13.33 -22.35 -8.80
N ALA A 7 13.94 -23.47 -9.20
CA ALA A 7 13.55 -24.17 -10.43
C ALA A 7 12.09 -24.60 -10.32
N LYS A 8 11.24 -24.20 -11.29
CA LYS A 8 9.81 -24.51 -11.31
C LYS A 8 9.55 -26.02 -11.34
N PRO A 9 8.91 -26.61 -10.35
CA PRO A 9 8.23 -27.89 -10.57
C PRO A 9 7.04 -27.68 -11.51
N ALA A 10 6.82 -28.59 -12.44
CA ALA A 10 5.78 -28.47 -13.48
C ALA A 10 4.32 -28.40 -12.96
N THR A 11 4.10 -28.64 -11.66
CA THR A 11 2.78 -28.77 -11.00
C THR A 11 2.53 -27.75 -9.89
N SER A 12 3.43 -26.78 -9.67
CA SER A 12 3.30 -25.84 -8.56
C SER A 12 2.12 -24.90 -8.75
N LYS A 13 1.28 -24.82 -7.71
CA LYS A 13 0.25 -23.79 -7.59
C LYS A 13 0.93 -22.44 -7.30
N VAL A 14 0.54 -21.39 -8.00
CA VAL A 14 1.12 -20.07 -7.85
C VAL A 14 0.06 -19.08 -7.35
N ASN A 15 0.35 -18.40 -6.26
CA ASN A 15 -0.48 -17.33 -5.71
C ASN A 15 0.25 -15.98 -5.85
N GLY A 16 -0.31 -15.05 -6.62
CA GLY A 16 0.11 -13.65 -6.58
C GLY A 16 -0.57 -12.95 -5.42
N VAL A 17 0.18 -12.21 -4.62
CA VAL A 17 -0.30 -11.56 -3.40
C VAL A 17 -0.01 -10.07 -3.47
N ASP A 18 -1.06 -9.27 -3.53
CA ASP A 18 -0.97 -7.81 -3.32
C ASP A 18 -1.00 -7.53 -1.81
N THR A 19 -0.10 -6.65 -1.36
CA THR A 19 -0.05 -6.23 0.04
C THR A 19 -0.68 -4.85 0.19
N GLY A 20 -1.93 -4.85 0.63
CA GLY A 20 -2.74 -3.65 0.78
C GLY A 20 -2.70 -3.02 2.18
N ILE A 21 -3.54 -1.99 2.35
CA ILE A 21 -3.75 -1.30 3.64
C ILE A 21 -5.07 -1.71 4.26
N ALA A 22 -6.15 -1.77 3.46
CA ALA A 22 -7.46 -2.15 3.95
C ALA A 22 -7.54 -3.66 4.18
N ASP A 23 -7.09 -4.42 3.20
CA ASP A 23 -6.91 -5.87 3.24
C ASP A 23 -5.41 -6.12 3.14
N LEU A 24 -4.82 -6.83 4.12
CA LEU A 24 -3.36 -6.97 4.21
C LEU A 24 -2.78 -7.79 3.06
N PHE A 25 -3.41 -8.91 2.75
CA PHE A 25 -3.00 -9.79 1.66
C PHE A 25 -4.21 -10.11 0.78
N TYR A 26 -4.19 -9.64 -0.45
CA TYR A 26 -5.21 -9.95 -1.45
C TYR A 26 -4.60 -10.88 -2.51
N LEU A 27 -5.20 -12.05 -2.71
CA LEU A 27 -4.67 -13.11 -3.55
C LEU A 27 -5.23 -13.07 -4.97
N SER A 28 -4.46 -13.62 -5.90
CA SER A 28 -4.87 -13.79 -7.30
C SER A 28 -6.06 -14.75 -7.49
N ASP A 29 -6.46 -15.52 -6.48
CA ASP A 29 -7.66 -16.39 -6.48
C ASP A 29 -8.89 -15.71 -5.86
N GLY A 30 -8.78 -14.43 -5.50
CA GLY A 30 -9.86 -13.61 -4.92
C GLY A 30 -9.99 -13.72 -3.40
N LYS A 31 -9.21 -14.57 -2.73
CA LYS A 31 -9.18 -14.64 -1.28
C LYS A 31 -8.41 -13.46 -0.71
N HIS A 32 -8.75 -13.05 0.50
CA HIS A 32 -8.02 -12.02 1.24
C HIS A 32 -7.85 -12.41 2.70
N PHE A 33 -6.79 -11.90 3.33
CA PHE A 33 -6.41 -12.20 4.71
C PHE A 33 -6.01 -10.92 5.44
N GLY A 34 -6.61 -10.71 6.63
CA GLY A 34 -6.39 -9.55 7.48
C GLY A 34 -7.07 -8.29 7.00
N SER A 35 -7.52 -7.46 7.96
CA SER A 35 -8.13 -6.17 7.68
C SER A 35 -7.60 -5.11 8.63
N MET A 36 -6.96 -4.07 8.08
CA MET A 36 -6.44 -2.97 8.86
C MET A 36 -7.48 -1.91 9.22
N ARG A 37 -8.75 -2.09 8.87
CA ARG A 37 -9.79 -1.05 9.06
C ARG A 37 -9.91 -0.62 10.51
N GLU A 38 -10.08 -1.56 11.44
CA GLU A 38 -10.21 -1.26 12.87
C GLU A 38 -8.95 -0.61 13.43
N VAL A 39 -7.78 -1.11 13.03
CA VAL A 39 -6.47 -0.58 13.44
C VAL A 39 -6.29 0.86 12.98
N LEU A 40 -6.65 1.17 11.74
CA LEU A 40 -6.60 2.52 11.16
C LEU A 40 -7.63 3.45 11.80
N ASP A 41 -8.84 2.97 12.00
CA ASP A 41 -9.91 3.71 12.69
C ASP A 41 -9.48 4.10 14.12
N PHE A 42 -8.92 3.15 14.87
CA PHE A 42 -8.37 3.44 16.19
C PHE A 42 -7.25 4.48 16.13
N TYR A 43 -6.36 4.38 15.15
CA TYR A 43 -5.30 5.36 14.95
C TYR A 43 -5.85 6.77 14.74
N HIS A 44 -6.77 6.96 13.80
CA HIS A 44 -7.33 8.28 13.48
C HIS A 44 -8.18 8.85 14.61
N LYS A 45 -9.06 8.05 15.18
CA LYS A 45 -9.99 8.51 16.23
C LYS A 45 -9.31 8.77 17.56
N GLU A 46 -8.34 7.95 17.92
CA GLU A 46 -7.78 7.94 19.27
C GLU A 46 -6.33 8.43 19.33
N VAL A 47 -5.45 7.95 18.46
CA VAL A 47 -4.02 8.27 18.53
C VAL A 47 -3.75 9.65 17.97
N GLU A 48 -4.18 9.91 16.74
CA GLU A 48 -3.93 11.18 16.03
C GLU A 48 -4.55 12.36 16.78
N LYS A 49 -5.82 12.24 17.21
CA LYS A 49 -6.51 13.24 18.02
C LYS A 49 -5.76 13.56 19.32
N SER A 50 -5.35 12.52 20.05
CA SER A 50 -4.61 12.69 21.32
C SER A 50 -3.25 13.36 21.12
N PHE A 51 -2.53 13.05 20.03
CA PHE A 51 -1.28 13.74 19.69
C PHE A 51 -1.51 15.18 19.24
N GLY A 52 -2.61 15.48 18.54
CA GLY A 52 -3.01 16.84 18.17
C GLY A 52 -3.25 17.72 19.40
N GLU A 53 -4.02 17.24 20.37
CA GLU A 53 -4.29 17.91 21.63
C GLU A 53 -3.01 18.14 22.44
N PHE A 54 -2.17 17.12 22.59
CA PHE A 54 -0.89 17.20 23.28
C PHE A 54 0.08 18.19 22.63
N SER A 55 0.16 18.20 21.29
CA SER A 55 0.98 19.14 20.53
C SER A 55 0.49 20.58 20.69
N SER A 56 -0.82 20.79 20.72
CA SER A 56 -1.43 22.09 20.99
C SER A 56 -1.02 22.64 22.35
N LEU A 57 -1.10 21.83 23.41
CA LEU A 57 -0.68 22.22 24.76
C LEU A 57 0.82 22.58 24.81
N ARG A 58 1.67 21.78 24.19
CA ARG A 58 3.12 22.05 24.09
C ARG A 58 3.41 23.34 23.34
N ASN A 59 2.70 23.60 22.24
CA ASN A 59 2.86 24.83 21.47
C ASN A 59 2.41 26.07 22.26
N LYS A 60 1.29 26.00 23.00
CA LYS A 60 0.85 27.08 23.88
C LYS A 60 1.92 27.38 24.94
N LYS A 61 2.47 26.36 25.59
CA LYS A 61 3.56 26.51 26.57
C LYS A 61 4.82 27.13 25.93
N ARG A 62 5.20 26.69 24.72
CA ARG A 62 6.36 27.22 23.99
C ARG A 62 6.21 28.70 23.65
N LYS A 63 5.00 29.14 23.23
CA LYS A 63 4.69 30.55 22.96
C LYS A 63 4.85 31.41 24.22
N ILE A 64 4.30 30.99 25.36
CA ILE A 64 4.46 31.70 26.63
C ILE A 64 5.92 31.79 27.04
N ARG A 65 6.67 30.69 26.97
CA ARG A 65 8.11 30.67 27.30
C ARG A 65 8.90 31.61 26.39
N HIS A 66 8.61 31.61 25.08
CA HIS A 66 9.27 32.50 24.13
C HIS A 66 8.97 33.97 24.45
N PHE A 67 7.71 34.30 24.75
CA PHE A 67 7.28 35.65 25.12
C PHE A 67 8.01 36.14 26.38
N LEU A 68 8.06 35.35 27.44
CA LEU A 68 8.79 35.63 28.67
C LEU A 68 10.30 35.87 28.47
N ARG A 69 10.92 35.18 27.52
CA ARG A 69 12.34 35.37 27.17
C ARG A 69 12.57 36.66 26.40
N LYS A 70 11.66 37.01 25.49
CA LYS A 70 11.76 38.20 24.63
C LYS A 70 11.53 39.48 25.42
N HIS A 71 10.60 39.43 26.38
CA HIS A 71 10.19 40.61 27.18
C HIS A 71 10.70 40.47 28.62
N LYS A 72 11.94 40.95 28.86
CA LYS A 72 12.55 40.83 30.21
C LYS A 72 11.96 41.82 31.23
N ASN A 73 11.47 43.00 30.79
CA ASN A 73 10.97 44.09 31.62
C ASN A 73 9.43 44.06 31.68
N LEU A 74 8.81 42.90 31.93
CA LEU A 74 7.38 42.80 32.14
C LEU A 74 7.02 43.21 33.59
N PRO A 75 5.85 43.87 33.80
CA PRO A 75 5.29 44.08 35.14
C PRO A 75 5.18 42.74 35.90
N ASP A 76 5.46 42.76 37.19
CA ASP A 76 5.54 41.55 38.03
C ASP A 76 4.22 40.76 38.09
N ASP A 77 3.11 41.44 38.09
CA ASP A 77 1.77 40.83 38.08
C ASP A 77 1.52 40.07 36.77
N VAL A 78 1.89 40.67 35.61
CA VAL A 78 1.79 40.03 34.29
C VAL A 78 2.72 38.81 34.20
N ARG A 79 3.97 38.97 34.68
CA ARG A 79 4.94 37.86 34.70
C ARG A 79 4.45 36.68 35.55
N ARG A 80 3.93 36.97 36.77
CA ARG A 80 3.35 35.95 37.66
C ARG A 80 2.15 35.25 37.05
N SER A 81 1.27 35.98 36.35
CA SER A 81 0.12 35.41 35.64
C SER A 81 0.52 34.45 34.53
N LEU A 82 1.54 34.80 33.74
CA LEU A 82 2.06 33.96 32.66
C LEU A 82 2.74 32.71 33.20
N ILE A 83 3.47 32.79 34.31
CA ILE A 83 4.08 31.65 35.00
C ILE A 83 2.98 30.70 35.49
N LYS A 84 1.93 31.21 36.17
CA LYS A 84 0.79 30.40 36.61
C LYS A 84 0.11 29.66 35.43
N LYS A 85 -0.08 30.35 34.28
CA LYS A 85 -0.60 29.71 33.06
C LYS A 85 0.32 28.60 32.57
N MET A 86 1.63 28.81 32.58
CA MET A 86 2.62 27.81 32.17
C MET A 86 2.62 26.58 33.10
N ASP A 87 2.45 26.78 34.41
CA ASP A 87 2.34 25.69 35.38
C ASP A 87 1.04 24.90 35.21
N LYS A 88 -0.07 25.56 34.90
CA LYS A 88 -1.31 24.87 34.54
C LYS A 88 -1.12 24.02 33.29
N LEU A 89 -0.47 24.53 32.26
CA LEU A 89 -0.16 23.78 31.05
C LEU A 89 0.79 22.61 31.33
N ASN A 90 1.79 22.76 32.21
CA ASN A 90 2.67 21.68 32.64
C ASN A 90 1.88 20.54 33.28
N ARG A 91 0.96 20.85 34.21
CA ARG A 91 0.10 19.83 34.84
C ARG A 91 -0.79 19.11 33.82
N MET A 92 -1.35 19.86 32.87
CA MET A 92 -2.16 19.27 31.77
C MET A 92 -1.32 18.35 30.87
N ILE A 93 -0.10 18.76 30.51
CA ILE A 93 0.84 17.96 29.72
C ILE A 93 1.28 16.70 30.47
N GLN A 94 1.56 16.79 31.78
CA GLN A 94 1.92 15.64 32.61
C GLN A 94 0.77 14.62 32.72
N LYS A 95 -0.48 15.12 32.86
CA LYS A 95 -1.67 14.25 32.89
C LYS A 95 -1.95 13.60 31.53
N ALA A 96 -1.48 14.20 30.44
CA ALA A 96 -1.69 13.71 29.09
C ALA A 96 -0.73 12.59 28.66
N ASN A 97 -0.49 11.59 29.52
CA ASN A 97 0.23 10.35 29.11
C ASN A 97 -0.58 9.47 28.15
N ALA A 98 -1.84 9.83 27.89
CA ALA A 98 -2.76 9.12 27.01
C ALA A 98 -2.23 8.91 25.58
N PRO A 99 -1.57 9.89 24.89
CA PRO A 99 -1.09 9.68 23.54
C PRO A 99 -0.11 8.51 23.40
N TYR A 100 0.82 8.37 24.35
CA TYR A 100 1.83 7.31 24.28
C TYR A 100 1.24 5.93 24.61
N ARG A 101 0.30 5.84 25.54
CA ARG A 101 -0.44 4.59 25.82
C ARG A 101 -1.30 4.17 24.64
N LYS A 102 -2.04 5.11 24.03
CA LYS A 102 -2.84 4.86 22.83
C LYS A 102 -1.96 4.43 21.64
N LYS A 103 -0.82 5.09 21.44
CA LYS A 103 0.15 4.70 20.42
C LYS A 103 0.71 3.29 20.65
N ARG A 104 1.01 2.93 21.89
CA ARG A 104 1.46 1.57 22.25
C ARG A 104 0.38 0.54 21.94
N HIS A 105 -0.86 0.82 22.33
CA HIS A 105 -2.00 -0.05 22.03
C HIS A 105 -2.22 -0.21 20.53
N TYR A 106 -2.14 0.85 19.76
CA TYR A 106 -2.16 0.80 18.30
C TYR A 106 -1.12 -0.19 17.74
N TYR A 107 0.12 -0.13 18.20
CA TYR A 107 1.15 -1.08 17.73
C TYR A 107 0.84 -2.53 18.14
N GLN A 108 0.25 -2.75 19.30
CA GLN A 108 -0.18 -4.08 19.73
C GLN A 108 -1.30 -4.63 18.83
N MET A 109 -2.30 -3.79 18.49
CA MET A 109 -3.36 -4.16 17.54
C MET A 109 -2.77 -4.47 16.16
N LEU A 110 -1.88 -3.60 15.65
CA LEU A 110 -1.20 -3.79 14.37
C LEU A 110 -0.42 -5.10 14.33
N ASP A 111 0.36 -5.39 15.36
CA ASP A 111 1.17 -6.61 15.43
C ASP A 111 0.31 -7.87 15.50
N LYS A 112 -0.79 -7.80 16.24
CA LYS A 112 -1.76 -8.91 16.32
C LYS A 112 -2.38 -9.17 14.96
N GLU A 113 -2.91 -8.14 14.31
CA GLU A 113 -3.58 -8.26 13.00
C GLU A 113 -2.63 -8.82 11.93
N ILE A 114 -1.39 -8.30 11.87
CA ILE A 114 -0.37 -8.83 10.95
C ILE A 114 -0.09 -10.31 11.24
N LYS A 115 0.07 -10.68 12.50
CA LYS A 115 0.35 -12.06 12.90
C LYS A 115 -0.79 -12.99 12.50
N ASP A 116 -2.02 -12.60 12.80
CA ASP A 116 -3.21 -13.41 12.54
C ASP A 116 -3.43 -13.58 11.03
N ALA A 117 -3.28 -12.50 10.24
CA ALA A 117 -3.34 -12.56 8.79
C ALA A 117 -2.28 -13.47 8.17
N VAL A 118 -1.02 -13.34 8.61
CA VAL A 118 0.09 -14.18 8.14
C VAL A 118 -0.16 -15.65 8.47
N LEU A 119 -0.57 -15.96 9.69
CA LEU A 119 -0.83 -17.35 10.10
C LEU A 119 -2.01 -17.94 9.30
N SER A 120 -3.09 -17.18 9.13
CA SER A 120 -4.26 -17.62 8.36
C SER A 120 -3.89 -17.89 6.90
N TYR A 121 -3.13 -17.00 6.26
CA TYR A 121 -2.66 -17.21 4.89
C TYR A 121 -1.75 -18.43 4.78
N VAL A 122 -0.72 -18.51 5.61
CA VAL A 122 0.27 -19.62 5.54
C VAL A 122 -0.39 -20.96 5.86
N SER A 123 -1.38 -21.00 6.76
CA SER A 123 -2.15 -22.22 7.06
C SER A 123 -3.06 -22.66 5.91
N SER A 124 -3.40 -21.77 4.98
CA SER A 124 -4.21 -22.07 3.80
C SER A 124 -3.40 -22.59 2.61
N LEU A 125 -2.06 -22.60 2.71
CA LEU A 125 -1.17 -23.01 1.62
C LEU A 125 -1.00 -24.51 1.54
N ASP A 126 -1.04 -25.02 0.32
CA ASP A 126 -0.55 -26.37 -0.02
C ASP A 126 0.98 -26.35 -0.10
N LYS A 127 1.65 -27.46 0.21
CA LYS A 127 3.13 -27.55 0.26
C LYS A 127 3.84 -27.13 -1.04
N GLU A 128 3.19 -27.30 -2.18
CA GLU A 128 3.73 -26.98 -3.51
C GLU A 128 3.37 -25.55 -3.98
N THR A 129 2.75 -24.75 -3.11
CA THR A 129 2.34 -23.40 -3.49
C THR A 129 3.52 -22.44 -3.44
N ILE A 130 3.76 -21.75 -4.55
CA ILE A 130 4.71 -20.63 -4.62
C ILE A 130 3.96 -19.32 -4.39
N THR A 131 4.40 -18.54 -3.39
CA THR A 131 3.86 -17.21 -3.11
C THR A 131 4.66 -16.15 -3.88
N VAL A 132 3.99 -15.36 -4.71
CA VAL A 132 4.61 -14.26 -5.45
C VAL A 132 4.19 -12.94 -4.83
N LEU A 133 5.15 -12.14 -4.40
CA LEU A 133 4.98 -10.87 -3.71
C LEU A 133 5.54 -9.72 -4.55
N GLU A 134 5.05 -8.51 -4.34
CA GLU A 134 5.68 -7.31 -4.87
C GLU A 134 6.96 -6.97 -4.10
N LEU A 135 8.00 -6.54 -4.80
CA LEU A 135 9.18 -5.95 -4.18
C LEU A 135 8.84 -4.54 -3.66
N LEU A 136 8.61 -4.41 -2.36
CA LEU A 136 8.31 -3.12 -1.75
C LEU A 136 9.60 -2.31 -1.55
N ASP A 137 9.81 -1.25 -2.32
CA ASP A 137 10.87 -0.27 -2.03
C ASP A 137 10.42 0.72 -0.97
N ILE A 138 10.83 0.48 0.27
CA ILE A 138 10.50 1.33 1.43
C ILE A 138 11.03 2.76 1.25
N ARG A 139 12.01 2.99 0.38
CA ARG A 139 12.64 4.31 0.17
C ARG A 139 11.82 5.27 -0.69
N GLU A 140 10.94 4.77 -1.56
CA GLU A 140 10.10 5.62 -2.41
C GLU A 140 8.94 6.31 -1.67
N PHE A 141 8.60 5.88 -0.47
CA PHE A 141 7.46 6.36 0.29
C PHE A 141 7.66 7.68 1.03
N ASN A 142 8.82 8.31 0.89
CA ASN A 142 9.16 9.58 1.58
C ASN A 142 8.60 10.85 0.90
N LYS A 143 7.78 10.74 -0.14
CA LYS A 143 7.38 11.89 -0.99
C LYS A 143 6.23 12.76 -0.48
N SER A 144 5.51 12.42 0.60
CA SER A 144 4.56 13.37 1.19
C SER A 144 4.40 13.22 2.70
N ARG A 145 4.69 14.29 3.42
CA ARG A 145 4.45 14.44 4.87
C ARG A 145 2.95 14.50 5.24
N ARG A 146 2.09 14.62 4.27
CA ARG A 146 0.63 14.61 4.45
C ARG A 146 0.11 13.24 4.10
N VAL A 147 -0.75 12.75 4.90
CA VAL A 147 -1.55 11.57 4.65
C VAL A 147 -0.81 10.25 4.91
N ASN A 148 -1.15 9.57 6.01
CA ASN A 148 -1.22 8.10 6.08
C ASN A 148 -0.07 7.29 5.42
N GLY A 149 0.78 7.94 4.63
CA GLY A 149 1.86 7.31 3.89
C GLY A 149 2.83 6.58 4.81
N MET A 150 3.25 7.21 5.89
CA MET A 150 4.25 6.60 6.79
C MET A 150 3.69 5.37 7.53
N PHE A 151 2.44 5.41 7.98
CA PHE A 151 1.83 4.28 8.68
C PHE A 151 1.42 3.16 7.73
N SER A 152 0.87 3.50 6.58
CA SER A 152 0.47 2.51 5.58
C SER A 152 1.69 1.78 4.99
N CYS A 153 2.76 2.50 4.68
CA CYS A 153 4.01 1.92 4.19
C CYS A 153 4.70 1.09 5.25
N PHE A 154 4.77 1.60 6.49
CA PHE A 154 5.31 0.87 7.62
C PHE A 154 4.51 -0.43 7.89
N ALA A 155 3.18 -0.35 7.88
CA ALA A 155 2.32 -1.51 8.10
C ALA A 155 2.48 -2.56 6.99
N ARG A 156 2.45 -2.14 5.71
CA ARG A 156 2.67 -3.04 4.57
C ARG A 156 4.05 -3.69 4.61
N GLY A 157 5.10 -2.89 4.76
CA GLY A 157 6.48 -3.42 4.85
C GLY A 157 6.65 -4.40 5.99
N LYS A 158 6.07 -4.12 7.17
CA LYS A 158 6.09 -5.01 8.33
C LYS A 158 5.31 -6.30 8.08
N ALA A 159 4.13 -6.20 7.45
CA ALA A 159 3.31 -7.35 7.11
C ALA A 159 4.01 -8.27 6.11
N GLN A 160 4.56 -7.72 5.03
CA GLN A 160 5.29 -8.48 4.03
C GLN A 160 6.55 -9.12 4.62
N GLN A 161 7.34 -8.37 5.39
CA GLN A 161 8.51 -8.93 6.06
C GLN A 161 8.15 -10.09 6.98
N LYS A 162 7.07 -9.96 7.76
CA LYS A 162 6.59 -11.04 8.64
C LYS A 162 6.10 -12.24 7.84
N LEU A 163 5.42 -12.01 6.71
CA LEU A 163 4.98 -13.08 5.82
C LEU A 163 6.18 -13.84 5.25
N MET A 164 7.16 -13.16 4.67
CA MET A 164 8.37 -13.77 4.10
C MET A 164 9.15 -14.58 5.14
N GLN A 165 9.32 -14.05 6.36
CA GLN A 165 9.95 -14.76 7.46
C GLN A 165 9.19 -16.05 7.83
N THR A 166 7.85 -15.97 7.86
CA THR A 166 7.02 -17.13 8.23
C THR A 166 7.01 -18.19 7.13
N LEU A 167 6.91 -17.78 5.86
CA LEU A 167 7.02 -18.68 4.71
C LEU A 167 8.36 -19.42 4.73
N ASN A 168 9.47 -18.68 4.87
CA ASN A 168 10.81 -19.27 4.94
C ASN A 168 10.95 -20.25 6.11
N TRP A 169 10.46 -19.89 7.29
CA TRP A 169 10.52 -20.76 8.48
C TRP A 169 9.67 -22.03 8.35
N LYS A 170 8.55 -21.93 7.64
CA LYS A 170 7.66 -23.08 7.36
C LYS A 170 8.09 -23.90 6.13
N GLY A 171 9.12 -23.49 5.41
CA GLY A 171 9.65 -24.17 4.23
C GLY A 171 8.82 -23.98 2.96
N PHE A 172 8.04 -22.89 2.88
CA PHE A 172 7.31 -22.50 1.67
C PHE A 172 8.18 -21.63 0.76
N ASP A 173 8.05 -21.83 -0.53
CA ASP A 173 8.73 -21.02 -1.54
C ASP A 173 8.01 -19.69 -1.78
N PHE A 174 8.79 -18.62 -1.92
CA PHE A 174 8.26 -17.31 -2.33
C PHE A 174 9.25 -16.60 -3.26
N VAL A 175 8.69 -15.71 -4.10
CA VAL A 175 9.45 -14.91 -5.07
C VAL A 175 8.95 -13.48 -5.00
N GLU A 176 9.86 -12.49 -5.08
CA GLU A 176 9.53 -11.09 -5.19
C GLU A 176 9.64 -10.62 -6.64
N VAL A 177 8.62 -9.90 -7.10
CA VAL A 177 8.57 -9.28 -8.45
C VAL A 177 8.47 -7.76 -8.36
N VAL A 178 8.96 -7.05 -9.35
CA VAL A 178 8.90 -5.59 -9.38
C VAL A 178 7.45 -5.10 -9.46
N PRO A 179 7.07 -4.01 -8.72
CA PRO A 179 5.68 -3.58 -8.58
C PRO A 179 5.15 -2.73 -9.73
N ASP A 180 6.02 -2.30 -10.68
CA ASP A 180 5.66 -1.34 -11.72
C ASP A 180 4.43 -1.77 -12.52
N TYR A 181 3.37 -0.93 -12.51
CA TYR A 181 2.13 -1.10 -13.27
C TYR A 181 1.23 -2.29 -12.88
N THR A 182 1.54 -3.09 -11.87
CA THR A 182 0.70 -4.24 -11.46
C THR A 182 -0.75 -3.85 -11.19
N SER A 183 -0.99 -2.68 -10.62
CA SER A 183 -2.32 -2.14 -10.32
C SER A 183 -2.99 -1.35 -11.46
N GLN A 184 -2.33 -1.21 -12.62
CA GLN A 184 -2.81 -0.37 -13.74
C GLN A 184 -3.06 -1.15 -15.02
N VAL A 185 -2.51 -2.36 -15.14
CA VAL A 185 -2.65 -3.23 -16.31
C VAL A 185 -3.94 -4.05 -16.23
N CYS A 186 -4.68 -4.08 -17.34
CA CYS A 186 -5.83 -4.97 -17.47
C CYS A 186 -5.36 -6.43 -17.63
N PRO A 187 -5.83 -7.37 -16.79
CA PRO A 187 -5.41 -8.77 -16.88
C PRO A 187 -5.96 -9.48 -18.15
N GLU A 188 -7.04 -8.99 -18.77
CA GLU A 188 -7.59 -9.55 -19.99
C GLU A 188 -6.88 -9.04 -21.23
N CYS A 189 -6.91 -7.73 -21.46
CA CYS A 189 -6.45 -7.15 -22.72
C CYS A 189 -5.05 -6.52 -22.66
N SER A 190 -4.41 -6.54 -21.51
CA SER A 190 -3.09 -5.93 -21.26
C SER A 190 -3.05 -4.40 -21.49
N ASN A 191 -4.21 -3.71 -21.53
CA ASN A 191 -4.24 -2.25 -21.62
C ASN A 191 -3.61 -1.66 -20.34
N LEU A 192 -2.56 -0.87 -20.53
CA LEU A 192 -1.87 -0.16 -19.45
C LEU A 192 -2.37 1.28 -19.41
N ASP A 193 -3.20 1.61 -18.44
CA ASP A 193 -3.74 2.95 -18.24
C ASP A 193 -3.96 3.23 -16.74
N LYS A 194 -3.55 4.41 -16.28
CA LYS A 194 -3.81 4.87 -14.92
C LYS A 194 -5.31 5.03 -14.64
N ALA A 195 -6.09 5.38 -15.65
CA ALA A 195 -7.54 5.53 -15.52
C ALA A 195 -8.28 4.20 -15.28
N ASN A 196 -7.64 3.06 -15.51
CA ASN A 196 -8.21 1.75 -15.22
C ASN A 196 -8.53 1.57 -13.71
N ARG A 197 -7.80 2.25 -12.82
CA ARG A 197 -7.98 2.13 -11.36
C ARG A 197 -8.55 3.42 -10.77
N ASN A 198 -9.65 3.27 -10.03
CA ASN A 198 -10.22 4.30 -9.18
C ASN A 198 -10.47 3.74 -7.77
N GLY A 199 -9.54 4.02 -6.84
CA GLY A 199 -9.58 3.48 -5.49
C GLY A 199 -9.52 1.95 -5.46
N LYS A 200 -10.57 1.30 -4.98
CA LYS A 200 -10.74 -0.16 -4.95
C LYS A 200 -11.40 -0.74 -6.22
N SER A 201 -11.89 0.11 -7.11
CA SER A 201 -12.53 -0.33 -8.34
C SER A 201 -11.53 -0.34 -9.50
N PHE A 202 -11.56 -1.40 -10.29
CA PHE A 202 -10.85 -1.51 -11.54
C PHE A 202 -11.84 -1.60 -12.71
N LEU A 203 -11.71 -0.70 -13.68
CA LEU A 203 -12.51 -0.68 -14.91
C LEU A 203 -11.59 -0.41 -16.10
N CYS A 204 -11.38 -1.39 -16.94
CA CYS A 204 -10.53 -1.22 -18.12
C CYS A 204 -11.14 -0.25 -19.11
N THR A 205 -10.40 0.81 -19.45
CA THR A 205 -10.79 1.82 -20.45
C THR A 205 -10.84 1.26 -21.86
N CYS A 206 -10.17 0.13 -22.12
CA CYS A 206 -10.08 -0.50 -23.44
C CYS A 206 -11.17 -1.57 -23.65
N CYS A 207 -11.16 -2.68 -22.88
CA CYS A 207 -12.06 -3.81 -23.09
C CYS A 207 -13.29 -3.84 -22.17
N GLY A 208 -13.37 -2.93 -21.17
CA GLY A 208 -14.48 -2.89 -20.22
C GLY A 208 -14.41 -3.94 -19.11
N TYR A 209 -13.30 -4.66 -18.94
CA TYR A 209 -13.10 -5.57 -17.79
C TYR A 209 -13.32 -4.83 -16.47
N LYS A 210 -14.11 -5.43 -15.57
CA LYS A 210 -14.44 -4.89 -14.25
C LYS A 210 -13.98 -5.84 -13.16
N GLY A 211 -13.42 -5.29 -12.08
CA GLY A 211 -12.99 -6.08 -10.95
C GLY A 211 -12.64 -5.22 -9.72
N ASP A 212 -12.26 -5.90 -8.64
CA ASP A 212 -11.59 -5.27 -7.51
C ASP A 212 -10.13 -4.96 -7.90
N ALA A 213 -9.64 -3.77 -7.52
CA ALA A 213 -8.30 -3.31 -7.92
C ALA A 213 -7.18 -4.09 -7.25
N ASP A 214 -7.37 -4.53 -6.00
CA ASP A 214 -6.37 -5.28 -5.24
C ASP A 214 -6.34 -6.75 -5.73
N HIS A 215 -7.51 -7.31 -6.07
CA HIS A 215 -7.58 -8.61 -6.77
C HIS A 215 -6.88 -8.57 -8.13
N THR A 216 -7.16 -7.53 -8.92
CA THR A 216 -6.53 -7.34 -10.23
C THR A 216 -5.00 -7.22 -10.11
N ALA A 217 -4.51 -6.52 -9.09
CA ALA A 217 -3.08 -6.46 -8.79
C ALA A 217 -2.51 -7.85 -8.48
N GLY A 218 -3.20 -8.64 -7.65
CA GLY A 218 -2.81 -10.03 -7.36
C GLY A 218 -2.70 -10.90 -8.61
N ILE A 219 -3.65 -10.79 -9.55
CA ILE A 219 -3.60 -11.50 -10.85
C ILE A 219 -2.36 -11.06 -11.64
N ASN A 220 -2.08 -9.77 -11.72
CA ASN A 220 -0.95 -9.23 -12.47
C ASN A 220 0.40 -9.61 -11.82
N ILE A 221 0.48 -9.66 -10.49
CA ILE A 221 1.66 -10.15 -9.76
C ILE A 221 1.94 -11.61 -10.12
N LYS A 222 0.91 -12.46 -10.10
CA LYS A 222 1.01 -13.85 -10.54
C LYS A 222 1.46 -13.96 -12.00
N ALA A 223 0.83 -13.21 -12.91
CA ALA A 223 1.17 -13.20 -14.33
C ALA A 223 2.63 -12.80 -14.57
N ARG A 224 3.15 -11.84 -13.80
CA ARG A 224 4.54 -11.37 -13.88
C ARG A 224 5.57 -12.45 -13.59
N TYR A 225 5.25 -13.37 -12.69
CA TYR A 225 6.08 -14.54 -12.42
C TYR A 225 5.94 -15.63 -13.47
N LEU A 226 4.71 -15.87 -13.96
CA LEU A 226 4.42 -16.97 -14.91
C LEU A 226 4.86 -16.67 -16.34
N ASP A 227 4.77 -15.43 -16.78
CA ASP A 227 5.16 -15.01 -18.13
C ASP A 227 6.70 -14.85 -18.20
N LYS A 228 7.37 -15.77 -18.88
CA LYS A 228 8.84 -15.80 -19.00
C LYS A 228 9.42 -14.52 -19.61
N ASN A 229 8.74 -13.93 -20.61
CA ASN A 229 9.24 -12.72 -21.26
C ASN A 229 9.10 -11.51 -20.31
N LEU A 230 7.98 -11.43 -19.62
CA LEU A 230 7.72 -10.38 -18.64
C LEU A 230 8.67 -10.48 -17.44
N SER A 231 8.88 -11.69 -16.91
CA SER A 231 9.83 -11.97 -15.84
C SER A 231 11.25 -11.55 -16.24
N LYS A 232 11.69 -11.91 -17.44
CA LYS A 232 13.02 -11.52 -17.96
C LYS A 232 13.18 -10.02 -18.11
N ILE A 233 12.18 -9.30 -18.64
CA ILE A 233 12.19 -7.83 -18.72
C ILE A 233 12.37 -7.23 -17.31
N CYS A 234 11.70 -7.78 -16.32
CA CYS A 234 11.76 -7.31 -14.94
C CYS A 234 13.14 -7.59 -14.30
N GLU A 235 13.69 -8.77 -14.49
CA GLU A 235 14.99 -9.15 -13.94
C GLU A 235 16.15 -8.36 -14.55
N ASP A 236 16.19 -8.23 -15.88
CA ASP A 236 17.24 -7.53 -16.61
C ASP A 236 17.29 -6.02 -16.29
N ASN A 237 16.18 -5.43 -15.88
CA ASN A 237 16.06 -3.97 -15.71
C ASN A 237 15.66 -3.53 -14.29
N LYS A 238 15.64 -4.42 -13.33
CA LYS A 238 15.13 -4.18 -11.97
C LYS A 238 15.78 -3.00 -11.23
N TYR A 239 17.00 -2.63 -11.57
CA TYR A 239 17.73 -1.51 -10.96
C TYR A 239 17.67 -0.21 -11.79
N ASN A 240 17.09 -0.24 -13.00
CA ASN A 240 16.92 0.94 -13.85
C ASN A 240 15.45 1.20 -14.13
N HIS A 241 14.81 1.89 -13.18
CA HIS A 241 13.37 2.14 -13.17
C HIS A 241 12.81 2.77 -14.46
N LYS A 242 13.54 3.75 -15.05
CA LYS A 242 13.11 4.39 -16.30
C LYS A 242 13.12 3.43 -17.49
N VAL A 243 14.18 2.63 -17.62
CA VAL A 243 14.30 1.62 -18.68
C VAL A 243 13.25 0.52 -18.48
N LEU A 244 13.07 0.06 -17.25
CA LEU A 244 12.06 -0.92 -16.89
C LEU A 244 10.66 -0.46 -17.29
N GLN A 245 10.26 0.75 -16.91
CA GLN A 245 8.95 1.30 -17.24
C GLN A 245 8.72 1.41 -18.75
N SER A 246 9.73 1.87 -19.51
CA SER A 246 9.65 1.94 -20.97
C SER A 246 9.47 0.57 -21.61
N LYS A 247 10.24 -0.44 -21.18
CA LYS A 247 10.15 -1.81 -21.70
C LYS A 247 8.83 -2.50 -21.33
N LEU A 248 8.34 -2.28 -20.09
CA LEU A 248 7.03 -2.78 -19.66
C LEU A 248 5.90 -2.15 -20.46
N SER A 249 5.92 -0.84 -20.68
CA SER A 249 4.94 -0.14 -21.50
C SER A 249 4.92 -0.70 -22.94
N GLY A 250 6.08 -0.85 -23.57
CA GLY A 250 6.17 -1.44 -24.91
C GLY A 250 5.71 -2.90 -24.97
N TYR A 251 5.96 -3.68 -23.92
CA TYR A 251 5.49 -5.06 -23.82
C TYR A 251 3.96 -5.12 -23.75
N TYR A 252 3.35 -4.34 -22.88
CA TYR A 252 1.90 -4.31 -22.71
C TYR A 252 1.18 -3.72 -23.91
N SER A 253 1.73 -2.70 -24.59
CA SER A 253 1.18 -2.16 -25.84
C SER A 253 1.09 -3.24 -26.92
N ARG A 254 2.17 -3.99 -27.15
CA ARG A 254 2.15 -5.08 -28.14
C ARG A 254 1.12 -6.16 -27.80
N LYS A 255 1.01 -6.55 -26.51
CA LYS A 255 -0.02 -7.51 -26.07
C LYS A 255 -1.44 -6.98 -26.27
N ASN A 256 -1.67 -5.70 -25.99
CA ASN A 256 -2.97 -5.08 -26.20
C ASN A 256 -3.36 -5.01 -27.68
N GLU A 257 -2.41 -4.71 -28.56
CA GLU A 257 -2.63 -4.73 -30.01
C GLU A 257 -3.00 -6.13 -30.52
N LEU A 258 -2.27 -7.16 -30.07
CA LEU A 258 -2.58 -8.54 -30.41
C LEU A 258 -3.97 -8.94 -29.90
N TYR A 259 -4.34 -8.54 -28.68
CA TYR A 259 -5.68 -8.81 -28.15
C TYR A 259 -6.78 -8.15 -28.99
N LYS A 260 -6.58 -6.90 -29.44
CA LYS A 260 -7.52 -6.18 -30.31
C LYS A 260 -7.70 -6.89 -31.65
N GLN A 261 -6.60 -7.41 -32.22
CA GLN A 261 -6.66 -8.17 -33.48
C GLN A 261 -7.39 -9.51 -33.31
N GLN A 262 -7.26 -10.16 -32.15
CA GLN A 262 -7.92 -11.43 -31.88
C GLN A 262 -9.40 -11.28 -31.49
N HIS A 263 -9.81 -10.11 -30.98
CA HIS A 263 -11.16 -9.82 -30.46
C HIS A 263 -11.76 -8.55 -31.04
N PRO A 264 -11.85 -8.39 -32.39
CA PRO A 264 -12.37 -7.18 -33.00
C PRO A 264 -13.81 -6.88 -32.61
N GLU A 265 -14.60 -7.92 -32.31
CA GLU A 265 -16.01 -7.80 -31.91
C GLU A 265 -16.22 -7.00 -30.61
N LYS A 266 -15.23 -7.01 -29.71
CA LYS A 266 -15.29 -6.25 -28.42
C LYS A 266 -15.11 -4.74 -28.62
N PHE A 267 -14.55 -4.32 -29.74
CA PHE A 267 -14.19 -2.92 -30.04
C PHE A 267 -15.14 -2.22 -31.01
N VAL A 268 -15.78 -2.94 -31.93
CA VAL A 268 -16.75 -2.40 -32.91
C VAL A 268 -17.94 -1.73 -32.20
N LYS A 269 -18.42 -2.29 -31.08
CA LYS A 269 -19.56 -1.71 -30.34
C LYS A 269 -19.24 -0.37 -29.66
N LYS A 270 -18.00 -0.07 -29.38
CA LYS A 270 -17.59 1.20 -28.72
C LYS A 270 -17.57 2.35 -29.75
N GLN A 271 -17.12 2.12 -30.94
CA GLN A 271 -17.12 3.14 -32.02
C GLN A 271 -18.53 3.58 -32.37
N ASN A 272 -19.48 2.65 -32.51
CA ASN A 272 -20.88 2.97 -32.78
C ASN A 272 -21.59 3.74 -31.65
N SER A 273 -21.19 3.52 -30.37
CA SER A 273 -21.77 4.28 -29.24
C SER A 273 -21.16 5.68 -29.08
N GLU A 274 -19.90 5.88 -29.48
CA GLU A 274 -19.24 7.19 -29.51
C GLU A 274 -19.69 8.04 -30.70
N GLU A 275 -19.90 7.44 -31.88
CA GLU A 275 -20.47 8.12 -33.04
C GLU A 275 -21.93 8.52 -32.81
N GLN A 276 -22.74 7.69 -32.14
CA GLN A 276 -24.12 8.03 -31.77
C GLN A 276 -24.20 9.14 -30.71
N ALA A 277 -23.25 9.19 -29.76
CA ALA A 277 -23.17 10.26 -28.77
C ALA A 277 -22.69 11.59 -29.39
N ALA A 278 -21.78 11.53 -30.37
CA ALA A 278 -21.28 12.71 -31.07
C ALA A 278 -22.28 13.28 -32.11
N SER A 279 -23.21 12.47 -32.59
CA SER A 279 -24.28 12.93 -33.52
C SER A 279 -25.52 13.46 -32.79
N ALA A 280 -25.58 13.36 -31.46
CA ALA A 280 -26.69 13.83 -30.63
C ALA A 280 -26.37 15.18 -29.88
N THR A 281 -25.19 15.74 -30.11
CA THR A 281 -24.76 17.08 -29.69
C THR A 281 -24.67 18.04 -30.84
#